data_0fd9764952535ba298f103aa9ceb1915
#
_entry.id   0fd9764952535ba298f103aa9ceb1915
#
_cell.length_a   1.000
_cell.length_b   1.000
_cell.length_c   1.000
_cell.angle_alpha   90.00
_cell.angle_beta   90.00
_cell.angle_gamma   90.00
#
_symmetry.space_group_name_H-M   'P 1'
#
loop_
_entity.id
_entity.type
_entity.pdbx_description
1 polymer ?
#
loop_
_entity_poly.entity_id
_entity_poly.type
_entity_poly.pdbx_seq_one_letter_code
_entity_poly.pdbx_strand_id
1 'polypeptide(L)'
;EFVRKQVESYGSDKKKELTAKRREFEKAKKRIAEIDKLIQRIYEDNVIGKLSDERFATLSNTYETEQKELKEKLPEMESYLEAETDKTVNLQKFVQKVKAITEPTELTGELVHEFIDKIVVSAARYLDGKRYQIIDIYYNGVGIIKPLNPEDMEAGFQRHMAEMQQKQKKTA
;
A
#
# COMPACT_ATOMS: atom_id res chain seq x y z
N GLU A 1 5.74 2.79 21.76
CA GLU A 1 6.64 3.66 20.99
C GLU A 1 7.09 3.01 19.67
N PHE A 2 7.47 1.74 19.67
CA PHE A 2 7.93 1.00 18.48
C PHE A 2 6.85 0.91 17.37
N VAL A 3 5.65 0.44 17.70
CA VAL A 3 4.54 0.31 16.74
C VAL A 3 4.17 1.68 16.13
N ARG A 4 4.22 2.74 16.95
CA ARG A 4 3.92 4.10 16.47
C ARG A 4 4.94 4.56 15.41
N LYS A 5 6.24 4.39 15.67
CA LYS A 5 7.29 4.73 14.71
C LYS A 5 7.19 3.92 13.42
N GLN A 6 6.83 2.64 13.50
CA GLN A 6 6.64 1.80 12.32
C GLN A 6 5.43 2.25 11.47
N VAL A 7 4.30 2.54 12.10
CA VAL A 7 3.10 3.03 11.39
C VAL A 7 3.38 4.39 10.75
N GLU A 8 4.12 5.29 11.43
CA GLU A 8 4.51 6.59 10.91
C GLU A 8 5.47 6.47 9.71
N SER A 9 6.48 5.58 9.79
CA SER A 9 7.43 5.32 8.70
C SER A 9 6.73 4.69 7.48
N TYR A 10 5.96 3.63 7.70
CA TYR A 10 5.17 2.99 6.64
C TYR A 10 4.23 3.97 5.94
N GLY A 11 3.54 4.79 6.73
CA GLY A 11 2.65 5.84 6.21
C GLY A 11 3.38 6.87 5.37
N SER A 12 4.61 7.26 5.75
CA SER A 12 5.43 8.23 5.02
C SER A 12 5.90 7.68 3.67
N ASP A 13 6.43 6.46 3.65
CA ASP A 13 6.97 5.86 2.43
C ASP A 13 5.85 5.50 1.44
N LYS A 14 4.74 4.99 1.95
CA LYS A 14 3.55 4.73 1.13
C LYS A 14 2.96 6.01 0.55
N LYS A 15 2.96 7.11 1.30
CA LYS A 15 2.53 8.42 0.80
C LYS A 15 3.40 8.92 -0.35
N LYS A 16 4.73 8.73 -0.27
CA LYS A 16 5.66 9.10 -1.36
C LYS A 16 5.39 8.26 -2.61
N GLU A 17 5.23 6.94 -2.44
CA GLU A 17 4.88 6.01 -3.53
C GLU A 17 3.58 6.41 -4.23
N LEU A 18 2.51 6.64 -3.46
CA LEU A 18 1.22 7.09 -3.99
C LEU A 18 1.32 8.44 -4.70
N THR A 19 2.12 9.36 -4.18
CA THR A 19 2.35 10.66 -4.83
C THR A 19 3.06 10.49 -6.18
N ALA A 20 4.05 9.58 -6.26
CA ALA A 20 4.74 9.27 -7.50
C ALA A 20 3.78 8.63 -8.53
N LYS A 21 2.99 7.63 -8.09
CA LYS A 21 1.99 6.96 -8.94
C LYS A 21 0.89 7.90 -9.44
N ARG A 22 0.41 8.83 -8.61
CA ARG A 22 -0.52 9.89 -9.06
C ARG A 22 0.08 10.78 -10.12
N ARG A 23 1.36 11.15 -9.97
CA ARG A 23 2.06 11.95 -11.00
C ARG A 23 2.20 11.18 -12.33
N GLU A 24 2.48 9.89 -12.28
CA GLU A 24 2.51 9.03 -13.48
C GLU A 24 1.14 8.98 -14.16
N PHE A 25 0.08 8.77 -13.40
CA PHE A 25 -1.30 8.76 -13.90
C PHE A 25 -1.70 10.08 -14.57
N GLU A 26 -1.43 11.21 -13.91
CA GLU A 26 -1.72 12.53 -14.47
C GLU A 26 -0.87 12.84 -15.72
N LYS A 27 0.39 12.41 -15.76
CA LYS A 27 1.23 12.50 -16.96
C LYS A 27 0.66 11.69 -18.11
N ALA A 28 0.20 10.45 -17.87
CA ALA A 28 -0.42 9.62 -18.88
C ALA A 28 -1.70 10.26 -19.44
N LYS A 29 -2.59 10.76 -18.60
CA LYS A 29 -3.80 11.50 -19.01
C LYS A 29 -3.46 12.72 -19.86
N LYS A 30 -2.50 13.52 -19.40
CA LYS A 30 -2.04 14.71 -20.12
C LYS A 30 -1.44 14.33 -21.48
N ARG A 31 -0.64 13.26 -21.53
CA ARG A 31 -0.03 12.79 -22.78
C ARG A 31 -1.08 12.31 -23.79
N ILE A 32 -2.11 11.63 -23.35
CA ILE A 32 -3.25 11.25 -24.23
C ILE A 32 -3.90 12.49 -24.85
N ALA A 33 -4.18 13.51 -24.05
CA ALA A 33 -4.77 14.76 -24.55
C ALA A 33 -3.82 15.55 -25.45
N GLU A 34 -2.51 15.46 -25.27
CA GLU A 34 -1.50 16.00 -26.18
C GLU A 34 -1.48 15.25 -27.51
N ILE A 35 -1.56 13.92 -27.48
CA ILE A 35 -1.61 13.08 -28.67
C ILE A 35 -2.83 13.41 -29.51
N ASP A 36 -4.01 13.60 -28.91
CA ASP A 36 -5.23 14.01 -29.64
C ASP A 36 -4.97 15.31 -30.44
N LYS A 37 -4.34 16.30 -29.81
CA LYS A 37 -3.97 17.56 -30.48
C LYS A 37 -2.92 17.38 -31.59
N LEU A 38 -1.96 16.47 -31.37
CA LEU A 38 -0.93 16.18 -32.35
C LEU A 38 -1.54 15.48 -33.59
N ILE A 39 -2.43 14.52 -33.39
CA ILE A 39 -3.13 13.83 -34.48
C ILE A 39 -3.95 14.85 -35.29
N GLN A 40 -4.68 15.72 -34.62
CA GLN A 40 -5.42 16.78 -35.31
C GLN A 40 -4.50 17.66 -36.16
N ARG A 41 -3.35 18.10 -35.59
CA ARG A 41 -2.41 18.97 -36.28
C ARG A 41 -1.77 18.29 -37.49
N ILE A 42 -1.32 17.04 -37.35
CA ILE A 42 -0.71 16.34 -38.52
C ILE A 42 -1.73 16.06 -39.61
N TYR A 43 -3.03 15.87 -39.25
CA TYR A 43 -4.10 15.79 -40.21
C TYR A 43 -4.28 17.10 -40.98
N GLU A 44 -4.34 18.25 -40.29
CA GLU A 44 -4.44 19.56 -40.91
C GLU A 44 -3.25 19.86 -41.84
N ASP A 45 -2.02 19.54 -41.37
CA ASP A 45 -0.79 19.73 -42.13
C ASP A 45 -0.73 18.80 -43.39
N ASN A 46 -1.31 17.61 -43.32
CA ASN A 46 -1.43 16.72 -44.48
C ASN A 46 -2.45 17.26 -45.50
N VAL A 47 -3.65 17.69 -45.04
CA VAL A 47 -4.69 18.23 -45.93
C VAL A 47 -4.23 19.44 -46.72
N ILE A 48 -3.39 20.30 -46.13
CA ILE A 48 -2.82 21.49 -46.81
C ILE A 48 -1.53 21.22 -47.54
N GLY A 49 -1.12 19.97 -47.64
CA GLY A 49 0.08 19.53 -48.38
C GLY A 49 1.42 19.83 -47.74
N LYS A 50 1.47 20.27 -46.48
CA LYS A 50 2.72 20.46 -45.74
C LYS A 50 3.35 19.15 -45.27
N LEU A 51 2.53 18.12 -45.06
CA LEU A 51 2.93 16.79 -44.66
C LEU A 51 2.55 15.78 -45.75
N SER A 52 3.47 14.93 -46.19
CA SER A 52 3.16 13.89 -47.16
C SER A 52 2.32 12.79 -46.54
N ASP A 53 1.52 12.11 -47.39
CA ASP A 53 0.63 11.01 -46.95
C ASP A 53 1.41 9.88 -46.24
N GLU A 54 2.60 9.55 -46.74
CA GLU A 54 3.47 8.53 -46.14
C GLU A 54 3.91 8.92 -44.70
N ARG A 55 4.31 10.19 -44.51
CA ARG A 55 4.69 10.71 -43.19
C ARG A 55 3.49 10.83 -42.29
N PHE A 56 2.35 11.26 -42.81
CA PHE A 56 1.12 11.30 -42.04
C PHE A 56 0.73 9.92 -41.53
N ALA A 57 0.71 8.90 -42.40
CA ALA A 57 0.40 7.53 -42.01
C ALA A 57 1.35 6.99 -40.93
N THR A 58 2.65 7.26 -41.07
CA THR A 58 3.66 6.82 -40.10
C THR A 58 3.46 7.49 -38.74
N LEU A 59 3.27 8.80 -38.71
CA LEU A 59 3.08 9.55 -37.47
C LEU A 59 1.74 9.22 -36.79
N SER A 60 0.65 9.10 -37.56
CA SER A 60 -0.66 8.68 -37.05
C SER A 60 -0.57 7.33 -36.38
N ASN A 61 0.00 6.33 -37.04
CA ASN A 61 0.15 5.00 -36.47
C ASN A 61 0.99 5.00 -35.17
N THR A 62 2.04 5.81 -35.14
CA THR A 62 2.88 5.96 -33.93
C THR A 62 2.07 6.54 -32.76
N TYR A 63 1.36 7.64 -33.00
CA TYR A 63 0.57 8.31 -31.98
C TYR A 63 -0.64 7.48 -31.53
N GLU A 64 -1.32 6.82 -32.45
CA GLU A 64 -2.44 5.93 -32.15
C GLU A 64 -2.00 4.73 -31.29
N THR A 65 -0.84 4.16 -31.61
CA THR A 65 -0.25 3.06 -30.83
C THR A 65 0.08 3.52 -29.42
N GLU A 66 0.82 4.64 -29.27
CA GLU A 66 1.16 5.22 -27.98
C GLU A 66 -0.12 5.53 -27.17
N GLN A 67 -1.12 6.13 -27.81
CA GLN A 67 -2.37 6.49 -27.16
C GLN A 67 -3.13 5.25 -26.66
N LYS A 68 -3.18 4.20 -27.46
CA LYS A 68 -3.82 2.94 -27.11
C LYS A 68 -3.14 2.31 -25.90
N GLU A 69 -1.82 2.20 -25.89
CA GLU A 69 -1.08 1.65 -24.78
C GLU A 69 -1.31 2.44 -23.46
N LEU A 70 -1.35 3.77 -23.57
CA LEU A 70 -1.62 4.62 -22.41
C LEU A 70 -3.06 4.44 -21.90
N LYS A 71 -4.05 4.36 -22.80
CA LYS A 71 -5.45 4.13 -22.45
C LYS A 71 -5.70 2.77 -21.82
N GLU A 72 -4.96 1.74 -22.24
CA GLU A 72 -5.04 0.40 -21.66
C GLU A 72 -4.46 0.35 -20.22
N LYS A 73 -3.42 1.14 -19.94
CA LYS A 73 -2.79 1.21 -18.60
C LYS A 73 -3.56 2.06 -17.59
N LEU A 74 -4.32 3.06 -18.05
CA LEU A 74 -5.00 4.00 -17.15
C LEU A 74 -5.96 3.33 -16.15
N PRO A 75 -6.84 2.39 -16.53
CA PRO A 75 -7.78 1.76 -15.59
C PRO A 75 -7.08 1.00 -14.45
N GLU A 76 -5.98 0.32 -14.76
CA GLU A 76 -5.19 -0.40 -13.77
C GLU A 76 -4.53 0.58 -12.78
N MET A 77 -3.96 1.68 -13.29
CA MET A 77 -3.37 2.73 -12.46
C MET A 77 -4.41 3.40 -11.56
N GLU A 78 -5.61 3.67 -12.08
CA GLU A 78 -6.71 4.28 -11.36
C GLU A 78 -7.20 3.37 -10.23
N SER A 79 -7.49 2.11 -10.54
CA SER A 79 -7.90 1.09 -9.57
C SER A 79 -6.85 0.91 -8.45
N TYR A 80 -5.57 0.88 -8.80
CA TYR A 80 -4.50 0.83 -7.81
C TYR A 80 -4.50 2.05 -6.88
N LEU A 81 -4.62 3.26 -7.45
CA LEU A 81 -4.62 4.51 -6.69
C LEU A 81 -5.83 4.62 -5.75
N GLU A 82 -7.01 4.18 -6.20
CA GLU A 82 -8.22 4.14 -5.37
C GLU A 82 -8.06 3.17 -4.21
N ALA A 83 -7.68 1.91 -4.48
CA ALA A 83 -7.51 0.89 -3.46
C ALA A 83 -6.49 1.28 -2.39
N GLU A 84 -5.36 1.88 -2.79
CA GLU A 84 -4.32 2.30 -1.85
C GLU A 84 -4.68 3.58 -1.08
N THR A 85 -5.49 4.46 -1.69
CA THR A 85 -6.03 5.64 -1.00
C THR A 85 -6.98 5.22 0.11
N ASP A 86 -7.88 4.29 -0.16
CA ASP A 86 -8.82 3.75 0.82
C ASP A 86 -8.11 3.06 2.00
N LYS A 87 -7.08 2.27 1.71
CA LYS A 87 -6.24 1.67 2.76
C LYS A 87 -5.56 2.73 3.64
N THR A 88 -5.06 3.81 3.03
CA THR A 88 -4.40 4.89 3.76
C THR A 88 -5.39 5.64 4.66
N VAL A 89 -6.59 5.93 4.16
CA VAL A 89 -7.66 6.58 4.94
C VAL A 89 -8.09 5.70 6.11
N ASN A 90 -8.27 4.40 5.87
CA ASN A 90 -8.65 3.44 6.91
C ASN A 90 -7.56 3.33 7.98
N LEU A 91 -6.29 3.29 7.59
CA LEU A 91 -5.17 3.29 8.55
C LEU A 91 -5.15 4.56 9.41
N GLN A 92 -5.39 5.73 8.81
CA GLN A 92 -5.45 6.99 9.56
C GLN A 92 -6.60 7.00 10.58
N LYS A 93 -7.78 6.54 10.18
CA LYS A 93 -8.94 6.39 11.09
C LYS A 93 -8.64 5.43 12.23
N PHE A 94 -8.02 4.30 11.91
CA PHE A 94 -7.60 3.31 12.91
C PHE A 94 -6.61 3.92 13.92
N VAL A 95 -5.58 4.62 13.45
CA VAL A 95 -4.61 5.29 14.34
C VAL A 95 -5.26 6.35 15.22
N GLN A 96 -6.23 7.11 14.69
CA GLN A 96 -6.99 8.08 15.50
C GLN A 96 -7.80 7.40 16.58
N LYS A 97 -8.48 6.30 16.27
CA LYS A 97 -9.22 5.50 17.26
C LYS A 97 -8.30 4.95 18.35
N VAL A 98 -7.15 4.37 17.97
CA VAL A 98 -6.15 3.87 18.94
C VAL A 98 -5.64 4.98 19.85
N LYS A 99 -5.42 6.20 19.31
CA LYS A 99 -4.98 7.34 20.12
C LYS A 99 -6.04 7.86 21.09
N ALA A 100 -7.32 7.67 20.77
CA ALA A 100 -8.43 8.07 21.65
C ALA A 100 -8.60 7.14 22.87
N ILE A 101 -8.04 5.94 22.80
CA ILE A 101 -8.07 4.98 23.91
C ILE A 101 -6.87 5.25 24.80
N THR A 102 -7.14 5.84 25.95
CA THR A 102 -6.12 6.12 26.97
C THR A 102 -5.89 4.83 27.77
N GLU A 103 -4.76 4.16 27.55
CA GLU A 103 -4.26 3.00 28.29
C GLU A 103 -5.35 2.00 28.73
N PRO A 104 -5.80 1.10 27.86
CA PRO A 104 -6.76 0.08 28.26
C PRO A 104 -6.11 -0.84 29.29
N THR A 105 -6.61 -0.83 30.51
CA THR A 105 -6.14 -1.72 31.60
C THR A 105 -6.62 -3.14 31.37
N GLU A 106 -7.69 -3.32 30.59
CA GLU A 106 -8.28 -4.62 30.28
C GLU A 106 -8.69 -4.70 28.80
N LEU A 107 -8.57 -5.89 28.22
CA LEU A 107 -9.06 -6.19 26.89
C LEU A 107 -10.55 -6.54 26.96
N THR A 108 -11.42 -5.57 26.74
CA THR A 108 -12.87 -5.77 26.75
C THR A 108 -13.38 -6.33 25.42
N GLY A 109 -14.54 -7.02 25.44
CA GLY A 109 -15.18 -7.50 24.21
C GLY A 109 -15.50 -6.38 23.23
N GLU A 110 -15.84 -5.18 23.71
CA GLU A 110 -16.10 -4.00 22.88
C GLU A 110 -14.85 -3.57 22.13
N LEU A 111 -13.69 -3.51 22.81
CA LEU A 111 -12.40 -3.19 22.17
C LEU A 111 -12.03 -4.25 21.12
N VAL A 112 -12.24 -5.52 21.40
CA VAL A 112 -11.98 -6.59 20.44
C VAL A 112 -12.84 -6.40 19.19
N HIS A 113 -14.15 -6.21 19.33
CA HIS A 113 -15.04 -6.01 18.19
C HIS A 113 -14.78 -4.72 17.41
N GLU A 114 -14.35 -3.66 18.09
CA GLU A 114 -14.04 -2.40 17.43
C GLU A 114 -12.76 -2.44 16.57
N PHE A 115 -11.73 -3.15 17.04
CA PHE A 115 -10.41 -3.13 16.42
C PHE A 115 -10.04 -4.37 15.64
N ILE A 116 -10.62 -5.52 15.95
CA ILE A 116 -10.23 -6.81 15.40
C ILE A 116 -11.32 -7.35 14.49
N ASP A 117 -10.97 -7.60 13.23
CA ASP A 117 -11.80 -8.30 12.25
C ASP A 117 -11.76 -9.81 12.49
N LYS A 118 -10.55 -10.37 12.54
CA LYS A 118 -10.34 -11.80 12.80
C LYS A 118 -8.97 -12.08 13.36
N ILE A 119 -8.85 -13.19 14.07
CA ILE A 119 -7.60 -13.74 14.55
C ILE A 119 -7.40 -15.12 13.91
N VAL A 120 -6.28 -15.32 13.25
CA VAL A 120 -5.89 -16.61 12.66
C VAL A 120 -4.77 -17.20 13.48
N VAL A 121 -5.01 -18.39 14.02
CA VAL A 121 -4.03 -19.13 14.81
C VAL A 121 -3.51 -20.30 13.97
N SER A 122 -2.23 -20.30 13.67
CA SER A 122 -1.57 -21.36 12.90
C SER A 122 -1.43 -22.64 13.72
N ALA A 123 -1.22 -23.77 13.04
CA ALA A 123 -0.89 -25.03 13.70
C ALA A 123 0.38 -24.87 14.56
N ALA A 124 0.37 -25.55 15.72
CA ALA A 124 1.52 -25.53 16.62
C ALA A 124 2.75 -26.18 15.95
N ARG A 125 3.90 -25.52 16.12
CA ARG A 125 5.22 -26.05 15.75
C ARG A 125 6.03 -26.26 16.99
N TYR A 126 6.91 -27.26 16.96
CA TYR A 126 7.83 -27.56 18.06
C TYR A 126 9.25 -27.27 17.60
N LEU A 127 9.98 -26.46 18.36
CA LEU A 127 11.39 -26.16 18.16
C LEU A 127 12.09 -26.28 19.53
N ASP A 128 13.12 -27.09 19.62
CA ASP A 128 13.87 -27.35 20.85
C ASP A 128 12.98 -27.76 22.07
N GLY A 129 11.95 -28.61 21.79
CA GLY A 129 11.00 -29.06 22.80
C GLY A 129 9.98 -28.04 23.27
N LYS A 130 10.01 -26.81 22.73
CA LYS A 130 9.04 -25.75 23.03
C LYS A 130 7.98 -25.64 21.94
N ARG A 131 6.75 -25.39 22.38
CA ARG A 131 5.60 -25.21 21.47
C ARG A 131 5.48 -23.76 21.05
N TYR A 132 5.39 -23.50 19.75
CA TYR A 132 5.19 -22.18 19.14
C TYR A 132 3.94 -22.18 18.27
N GLN A 133 3.22 -21.07 18.26
CA GLN A 133 2.11 -20.82 17.35
C GLN A 133 2.22 -19.39 16.82
N ILE A 134 1.99 -19.24 15.53
CA ILE A 134 1.87 -17.91 14.91
C ILE A 134 0.42 -17.49 15.06
N ILE A 135 0.21 -16.26 15.53
CA ILE A 135 -1.09 -15.64 15.66
C ILE A 135 -1.10 -14.40 14.77
N ASP A 136 -1.90 -14.43 13.73
CA ASP A 136 -2.10 -13.32 12.82
C ASP A 136 -3.37 -12.57 13.23
N ILE A 137 -3.24 -11.29 13.59
CA ILE A 137 -4.35 -10.42 13.98
C ILE A 137 -4.66 -9.49 12.81
N TYR A 138 -5.90 -9.58 12.32
CA TYR A 138 -6.43 -8.71 11.28
C TYR A 138 -7.25 -7.59 11.94
N TYR A 139 -6.87 -6.36 11.68
CA TYR A 139 -7.52 -5.19 12.23
C TYR A 139 -8.58 -4.63 11.29
N ASN A 140 -9.68 -4.15 11.85
CA ASN A 140 -10.80 -3.58 11.12
C ASN A 140 -10.35 -2.45 10.17
N GLY A 141 -10.61 -2.62 8.86
CA GLY A 141 -10.29 -1.63 7.83
C GLY A 141 -8.81 -1.43 7.50
N VAL A 142 -7.91 -2.15 8.20
CA VAL A 142 -6.45 -2.05 8.02
C VAL A 142 -5.85 -3.37 7.53
N GLY A 143 -6.45 -4.49 7.92
CA GLY A 143 -5.92 -5.82 7.69
C GLY A 143 -4.80 -6.18 8.68
N ILE A 144 -3.84 -6.99 8.25
CA ILE A 144 -2.73 -7.42 9.09
C ILE A 144 -1.62 -6.35 9.10
N ILE A 145 -1.22 -5.92 10.29
CA ILE A 145 -0.05 -5.05 10.48
C ILE A 145 1.16 -5.97 10.63
N LYS A 146 1.85 -6.25 9.53
CA LYS A 146 3.09 -7.03 9.56
C LYS A 146 4.25 -6.13 10.01
N PRO A 147 5.13 -6.61 10.89
CA PRO A 147 6.39 -5.91 11.15
C PRO A 147 7.17 -5.79 9.82
N LEU A 148 7.83 -4.66 9.63
CA LEU A 148 8.52 -4.32 8.38
C LEU A 148 9.70 -5.25 8.05
N ASN A 149 10.23 -5.97 9.06
CA ASN A 149 11.39 -6.84 8.87
C ASN A 149 11.25 -8.12 9.72
N PRO A 150 11.45 -9.32 9.14
CA PRO A 150 11.53 -10.56 9.90
C PRO A 150 12.60 -10.54 11.02
N GLU A 151 13.69 -9.80 10.84
CA GLU A 151 14.74 -9.63 11.85
C GLU A 151 14.25 -8.89 13.09
N ASP A 152 13.32 -7.92 12.92
CA ASP A 152 12.71 -7.21 14.05
C ASP A 152 11.75 -8.10 14.84
N MET A 153 11.12 -9.09 14.20
CA MET A 153 10.31 -10.11 14.89
C MET A 153 11.20 -11.01 15.75
N GLU A 154 12.30 -11.47 15.21
CA GLU A 154 13.25 -12.31 15.92
C GLU A 154 13.87 -11.53 17.10
N ALA A 155 14.30 -10.30 16.89
CA ALA A 155 14.82 -9.43 17.96
C ALA A 155 13.75 -9.09 19.01
N GLY A 156 12.49 -8.94 18.63
CA GLY A 156 11.36 -8.78 19.55
C GLY A 156 11.09 -10.03 20.37
N PHE A 157 11.13 -11.18 19.73
CA PHE A 157 10.98 -12.48 20.39
C PHE A 157 12.12 -12.73 21.38
N GLN A 158 13.36 -12.49 21.01
CA GLN A 158 14.53 -12.64 21.90
C GLN A 158 14.45 -11.72 23.12
N ARG A 159 14.00 -10.47 22.95
CA ARG A 159 13.75 -9.55 24.07
C ARG A 159 12.69 -10.06 25.01
N HIS A 160 11.56 -10.51 24.48
CA HIS A 160 10.47 -11.06 25.30
C HIS A 160 10.91 -12.30 26.08
N MET A 161 11.67 -13.20 25.47
CA MET A 161 12.22 -14.38 26.13
C MET A 161 13.18 -14.01 27.25
N ALA A 162 14.03 -12.99 27.05
CA ALA A 162 14.95 -12.49 28.09
C ALA A 162 14.18 -11.87 29.29
N GLU A 163 13.12 -11.11 29.02
CA GLU A 163 12.26 -10.55 30.07
C GLU A 163 11.52 -11.64 30.88
N MET A 164 11.02 -12.67 30.22
CA MET A 164 10.37 -13.79 30.89
C MET A 164 11.35 -14.57 31.78
N GLN A 165 12.58 -14.79 31.33
CA GLN A 165 13.63 -15.45 32.14
C GLN A 165 14.00 -14.60 33.33
N GLN A 166 14.06 -13.27 33.20
CA GLN A 166 14.34 -12.37 34.33
C GLN A 166 13.22 -12.35 35.36
N LYS A 167 11.93 -12.39 34.90
CA LYS A 167 10.79 -12.49 35.80
C LYS A 167 10.79 -13.80 36.59
N GLN A 168 11.09 -14.92 35.96
CA GLN A 168 11.18 -16.22 36.63
C GLN A 168 12.32 -16.26 37.71
N LYS A 169 13.45 -15.60 37.42
CA LYS A 169 14.56 -15.51 38.39
C LYS A 169 14.28 -14.60 39.58
N LYS A 170 13.32 -13.68 39.47
CA LYS A 170 12.89 -12.79 40.58
C LYS A 170 11.83 -13.40 41.47
N THR A 171 11.18 -14.49 41.05
CA THR A 171 10.07 -15.15 41.75
C THR A 171 10.52 -16.50 42.38
N ALA A 172 11.75 -16.91 42.19
CA ALA A 172 12.41 -18.06 42.81
C ALA A 172 13.41 -17.59 43.90
#